data_314c846d5ed850fb1f6ac353618a01f6
#
_entry.id   314c846d5ed850fb1f6ac353618a01f6
#
_cell.length_a   1.000
_cell.length_b   1.000
_cell.length_c   1.000
_cell.angle_alpha   90.00
_cell.angle_beta   90.00
_cell.angle_gamma   90.00
#
_symmetry.space_group_name_H-M   'P 1'
#
loop_
_entity.id
_entity.type
_entity.pdbx_description
1 polymer ?
#
loop_
_entity_poly.entity_id
_entity_poly.type
_entity_poly.pdbx_seq_one_letter_code
_entity_poly.pdbx_strand_id
1 'polypeptide(L)'
;MARVKRAVNAHKKRRTILDRASGYRGQRSRLYRKAKEQVTHSLVYSYDHRRKQKGDFRRLWIQRINAASRAQGLTYNRFIQGLKAAGVEVDRRMLAELAVNDTAAFNALVEIAKNNLPEDTSAPKAA
;
A
#
# COMPACT_ATOMS: atom_id res chain seq x y z
N MET A 1 -37.56 34.35 23.05
CA MET A 1 -37.00 33.02 22.72
C MET A 1 -37.05 32.79 21.22
N ALA A 2 -35.97 32.33 20.60
CA ALA A 2 -35.97 32.00 19.19
C ALA A 2 -36.85 30.77 18.94
N ARG A 3 -37.79 30.87 18.00
CA ARG A 3 -38.66 29.75 17.64
C ARG A 3 -37.91 28.75 16.77
N VAL A 4 -37.68 27.54 17.29
CA VAL A 4 -37.08 26.43 16.49
C VAL A 4 -38.16 25.88 15.55
N LYS A 5 -37.93 25.99 14.23
CA LYS A 5 -38.78 25.36 13.22
C LYS A 5 -38.58 23.84 13.25
N ARG A 6 -39.70 23.09 13.38
CA ARG A 6 -39.65 21.61 13.33
C ARG A 6 -39.16 21.12 11.97
N ALA A 7 -38.46 19.99 11.98
CA ALA A 7 -37.97 19.26 10.81
C ALA A 7 -36.83 19.91 9.97
N VAL A 8 -36.44 21.17 10.17
CA VAL A 8 -35.31 21.77 9.39
C VAL A 8 -34.02 20.96 9.53
N ASN A 9 -33.65 20.60 10.75
CA ASN A 9 -32.44 19.79 10.99
C ASN A 9 -32.60 18.35 10.48
N ALA A 10 -33.78 17.77 10.56
CA ALA A 10 -34.04 16.43 10.03
C ALA A 10 -33.92 16.41 8.49
N HIS A 11 -34.46 17.42 7.80
CA HIS A 11 -34.29 17.55 6.35
C HIS A 11 -32.83 17.75 5.95
N LYS A 12 -32.10 18.62 6.64
CA LYS A 12 -30.65 18.82 6.39
C LYS A 12 -29.88 17.52 6.57
N LYS A 13 -30.07 16.79 7.67
CA LYS A 13 -29.40 15.50 7.91
C LYS A 13 -29.71 14.46 6.82
N ARG A 14 -30.97 14.34 6.42
CA ARG A 14 -31.38 13.42 5.35
C ARG A 14 -30.73 13.78 4.03
N ARG A 15 -30.75 15.06 3.65
CA ARG A 15 -30.15 15.55 2.42
C ARG A 15 -28.65 15.25 2.39
N THR A 16 -27.91 15.58 3.44
CA THR A 16 -26.47 15.31 3.53
C THR A 16 -26.13 13.82 3.32
N ILE A 17 -26.91 12.92 3.88
CA ILE A 17 -26.68 11.48 3.70
C ILE A 17 -27.04 11.02 2.29
N LEU A 18 -28.16 11.48 1.74
CA LEU A 18 -28.59 11.11 0.39
C LEU A 18 -27.65 11.69 -0.68
N ASP A 19 -27.12 12.88 -0.49
CA ASP A 19 -26.12 13.48 -1.36
C ASP A 19 -24.82 12.64 -1.39
N ARG A 20 -24.37 12.14 -0.22
CA ARG A 20 -23.23 11.20 -0.13
C ARG A 20 -23.52 9.84 -0.73
N ALA A 21 -24.77 9.43 -0.75
CA ALA A 21 -25.24 8.17 -1.33
C ALA A 21 -25.56 8.30 -2.84
N SER A 22 -25.31 9.45 -3.43
CA SER A 22 -25.52 9.67 -4.87
C SER A 22 -24.69 8.67 -5.68
N GLY A 23 -25.31 8.07 -6.70
CA GLY A 23 -24.66 7.04 -7.52
C GLY A 23 -24.76 5.60 -6.97
N TYR A 24 -25.28 5.38 -5.78
CA TYR A 24 -25.54 4.02 -5.28
C TYR A 24 -26.75 3.40 -5.99
N ARG A 25 -26.74 2.09 -6.13
CA ARG A 25 -27.81 1.38 -6.85
C ARG A 25 -29.04 1.12 -5.99
N GLY A 26 -30.20 1.21 -6.64
CA GLY A 26 -31.51 0.83 -6.08
C GLY A 26 -31.90 1.70 -4.89
N GLN A 27 -32.37 1.07 -3.84
CA GLN A 27 -32.87 1.72 -2.63
C GLN A 27 -31.79 2.43 -1.81
N ARG A 28 -30.52 2.07 -2.00
CA ARG A 28 -29.37 2.63 -1.27
C ARG A 28 -29.10 4.10 -1.60
N SER A 29 -29.60 4.61 -2.74
CA SER A 29 -29.53 6.02 -3.11
C SER A 29 -30.80 6.80 -2.80
N ARG A 30 -31.93 6.11 -2.55
CA ARG A 30 -33.26 6.76 -2.44
C ARG A 30 -33.81 6.74 -1.03
N LEU A 31 -33.68 5.61 -0.32
CA LEU A 31 -34.24 5.45 1.03
C LEU A 31 -33.18 5.80 2.08
N TYR A 32 -33.47 6.81 2.89
CA TYR A 32 -32.55 7.35 3.89
C TYR A 32 -31.92 6.27 4.79
N ARG A 33 -32.71 5.31 5.30
CA ARG A 33 -32.19 4.24 6.19
C ARG A 33 -31.16 3.39 5.48
N LYS A 34 -31.46 2.94 4.25
CA LYS A 34 -30.55 2.12 3.44
C LYS A 34 -29.34 2.90 2.95
N ALA A 35 -29.54 4.18 2.59
CA ALA A 35 -28.45 5.07 2.23
C ALA A 35 -27.49 5.31 3.39
N LYS A 36 -28.00 5.58 4.60
CA LYS A 36 -27.18 5.80 5.79
C LYS A 36 -26.32 4.58 6.12
N GLU A 37 -26.91 3.39 6.13
CA GLU A 37 -26.20 2.13 6.35
C GLU A 37 -25.05 1.97 5.33
N GLN A 38 -25.35 2.11 4.06
CA GLN A 38 -24.35 1.95 2.99
C GLN A 38 -23.23 3.01 3.05
N VAL A 39 -23.57 4.27 3.33
CA VAL A 39 -22.57 5.34 3.49
C VAL A 39 -21.65 5.03 4.67
N THR A 40 -22.19 4.52 5.79
CA THR A 40 -21.40 4.14 6.95
C THR A 40 -20.39 3.02 6.58
N HIS A 41 -20.86 1.97 5.89
CA HIS A 41 -19.96 0.91 5.40
C HIS A 41 -18.89 1.42 4.44
N SER A 42 -19.28 2.31 3.51
CA SER A 42 -18.31 2.90 2.56
C SER A 42 -17.21 3.68 3.25
N LEU A 43 -17.54 4.41 4.33
CA LEU A 43 -16.53 5.13 5.11
C LEU A 43 -15.58 4.19 5.86
N VAL A 44 -16.10 3.10 6.41
CA VAL A 44 -15.28 2.04 7.05
C VAL A 44 -14.36 1.40 6.01
N TYR A 45 -14.90 0.99 4.86
CA TYR A 45 -14.07 0.42 3.78
C TYR A 45 -13.02 1.38 3.26
N SER A 46 -13.36 2.66 3.14
CA SER A 46 -12.40 3.69 2.75
C SER A 46 -11.23 3.81 3.74
N TYR A 47 -11.50 3.70 5.05
CA TYR A 47 -10.47 3.67 6.07
C TYR A 47 -9.60 2.42 5.97
N ASP A 48 -10.20 1.25 5.87
CA ASP A 48 -9.49 -0.03 5.78
C ASP A 48 -8.64 -0.13 4.51
N HIS A 49 -9.18 0.33 3.37
CA HIS A 49 -8.45 0.32 2.11
C HIS A 49 -7.23 1.23 2.13
N ARG A 50 -7.31 2.42 2.75
CA ARG A 50 -6.12 3.27 2.91
C ARG A 50 -5.01 2.61 3.75
N ARG A 51 -5.37 1.77 4.71
CA ARG A 51 -4.39 0.98 5.48
C ARG A 51 -3.81 -0.17 4.65
N LYS A 52 -4.66 -0.92 3.94
CA LYS A 52 -4.23 -2.02 3.06
C LYS A 52 -3.35 -1.53 1.92
N GLN A 53 -3.66 -0.39 1.33
CA GLN A 53 -2.94 0.18 0.20
C GLN A 53 -1.43 0.33 0.47
N LYS A 54 -1.05 0.68 1.69
CA LYS A 54 0.37 0.76 2.08
C LYS A 54 1.07 -0.60 1.96
N GLY A 55 0.40 -1.67 2.37
CA GLY A 55 0.90 -3.05 2.23
C GLY A 55 0.94 -3.52 0.77
N ASP A 56 -0.04 -3.13 -0.04
CA ASP A 56 -0.11 -3.50 -1.45
C ASP A 56 1.00 -2.84 -2.25
N PHE A 57 1.26 -1.55 -2.03
CA PHE A 57 2.43 -0.88 -2.63
C PHE A 57 3.75 -1.49 -2.19
N ARG A 58 3.90 -1.81 -0.89
CA ARG A 58 5.11 -2.47 -0.42
C ARG A 58 5.33 -3.83 -1.09
N ARG A 59 4.27 -4.61 -1.30
CA ARG A 59 4.33 -5.87 -2.02
C ARG A 59 4.77 -5.68 -3.47
N LEU A 60 4.22 -4.67 -4.15
CA LEU A 60 4.61 -4.33 -5.52
C LEU A 60 6.10 -3.93 -5.62
N TRP A 61 6.59 -3.11 -4.70
CA TRP A 61 8.01 -2.74 -4.67
C TRP A 61 8.91 -3.96 -4.46
N ILE A 62 8.54 -4.84 -3.52
CA ILE A 62 9.28 -6.09 -3.28
C ILE A 62 9.32 -6.96 -4.53
N GLN A 63 8.21 -7.08 -5.27
CA GLN A 63 8.17 -7.85 -6.51
C GLN A 63 9.11 -7.27 -7.57
N ARG A 64 9.12 -5.95 -7.77
CA ARG A 64 10.01 -5.27 -8.73
C ARG A 64 11.48 -5.47 -8.38
N ILE A 65 11.84 -5.25 -7.12
CA ILE A 65 13.21 -5.46 -6.63
C ILE A 65 13.63 -6.93 -6.80
N ASN A 66 12.75 -7.87 -6.44
CA ASN A 66 13.04 -9.30 -6.55
C ASN A 66 13.25 -9.74 -8.00
N ALA A 67 12.45 -9.22 -8.95
CA ALA A 67 12.63 -9.51 -10.36
C ALA A 67 14.00 -9.01 -10.86
N ALA A 68 14.36 -7.77 -10.56
CA ALA A 68 15.64 -7.18 -10.97
C ALA A 68 16.84 -7.84 -10.29
N SER A 69 16.75 -8.16 -8.98
CA SER A 69 17.85 -8.83 -8.27
C SER A 69 18.05 -10.27 -8.75
N ARG A 70 16.98 -11.00 -9.07
CA ARG A 70 17.08 -12.35 -9.65
C ARG A 70 17.71 -12.37 -11.04
N ALA A 71 17.46 -11.36 -11.85
CA ALA A 71 18.15 -11.21 -13.14
C ALA A 71 19.68 -11.10 -12.98
N GLN A 72 20.14 -10.62 -11.81
CA GLN A 72 21.55 -10.52 -11.44
C GLN A 72 22.05 -11.70 -10.58
N GLY A 73 21.23 -12.76 -10.44
CA GLY A 73 21.59 -13.98 -9.69
C GLY A 73 21.43 -13.89 -8.18
N LEU A 74 20.82 -12.82 -7.63
CA LEU A 74 20.54 -12.69 -6.20
C LEU A 74 19.05 -12.83 -5.90
N THR A 75 18.72 -13.49 -4.79
CA THR A 75 17.37 -13.44 -4.24
C THR A 75 17.14 -12.13 -3.48
N TYR A 76 15.87 -11.70 -3.40
CA TYR A 76 15.49 -10.48 -2.65
C TYR A 76 16.05 -10.45 -1.22
N ASN A 77 15.96 -11.58 -0.50
CA ASN A 77 16.43 -11.65 0.89
C ASN A 77 17.94 -11.42 0.99
N ARG A 78 18.72 -12.08 0.13
CA ARG A 78 20.18 -11.91 0.09
C ARG A 78 20.58 -10.50 -0.33
N PHE A 79 19.89 -9.93 -1.31
CA PHE A 79 20.11 -8.54 -1.73
C PHE A 79 19.92 -7.55 -0.58
N ILE A 80 18.77 -7.63 0.14
CA ILE A 80 18.50 -6.75 1.30
C ILE A 80 19.50 -7.00 2.44
N GLN A 81 19.91 -8.26 2.65
CA GLN A 81 20.89 -8.62 3.67
C GLN A 81 22.27 -8.01 3.35
N GLY A 82 22.71 -8.10 2.09
CA GLY A 82 23.97 -7.51 1.64
C GLY A 82 23.97 -5.99 1.75
N LEU A 83 22.88 -5.31 1.36
CA LEU A 83 22.78 -3.86 1.52
C LEU A 83 22.84 -3.43 2.99
N LYS A 84 22.17 -4.16 3.88
CA LYS A 84 22.23 -3.89 5.33
C LYS A 84 23.64 -4.11 5.88
N ALA A 85 24.34 -5.15 5.47
CA ALA A 85 25.71 -5.41 5.89
C ALA A 85 26.68 -4.34 5.38
N ALA A 86 26.42 -3.79 4.18
CA ALA A 86 27.18 -2.66 3.62
C ALA A 86 26.83 -1.30 4.26
N GLY A 87 25.84 -1.23 5.19
CA GLY A 87 25.39 0.02 5.79
C GLY A 87 24.61 0.94 4.83
N VAL A 88 24.09 0.41 3.72
CA VAL A 88 23.34 1.19 2.72
C VAL A 88 21.87 1.29 3.15
N GLU A 89 21.43 2.48 3.50
CA GLU A 89 20.05 2.80 3.90
C GLU A 89 19.26 3.41 2.73
N VAL A 90 18.59 2.56 1.96
CA VAL A 90 17.68 2.98 0.87
C VAL A 90 16.31 2.33 1.08
N ASP A 91 15.25 3.13 0.92
CA ASP A 91 13.90 2.60 1.08
C ASP A 91 13.48 1.73 -0.14
N ARG A 92 12.46 0.89 0.08
CA ARG A 92 11.99 -0.05 -0.95
C ARG A 92 11.35 0.63 -2.14
N ARG A 93 10.79 1.82 -1.95
CA ARG A 93 10.20 2.61 -3.03
C ARG A 93 11.28 3.07 -3.99
N MET A 94 12.36 3.66 -3.46
CA MET A 94 13.50 4.11 -4.26
C MET A 94 14.18 2.94 -4.96
N LEU A 95 14.42 1.83 -4.26
CA LEU A 95 14.99 0.63 -4.87
C LEU A 95 14.13 0.08 -6.02
N ALA A 96 12.81 0.07 -5.85
CA ALA A 96 11.89 -0.38 -6.89
C ALA A 96 11.82 0.59 -8.08
N GLU A 97 12.02 1.88 -7.85
CA GLU A 97 12.08 2.90 -8.90
C GLU A 97 13.37 2.78 -9.70
N LEU A 98 14.52 2.62 -9.03
CA LEU A 98 15.81 2.35 -9.68
C LEU A 98 15.77 1.05 -10.50
N ALA A 99 15.16 0.00 -9.96
CA ALA A 99 15.04 -1.29 -10.65
C ALA A 99 14.29 -1.21 -11.99
N VAL A 100 13.42 -0.21 -12.17
CA VAL A 100 12.62 -0.04 -13.40
C VAL A 100 13.21 1.04 -14.31
N ASN A 101 13.62 2.18 -13.73
CA ASN A 101 13.98 3.37 -14.50
C ASN A 101 15.49 3.52 -14.70
N ASP A 102 16.31 3.03 -13.74
CA ASP A 102 17.77 3.13 -13.79
C ASP A 102 18.43 1.80 -13.40
N THR A 103 18.48 0.91 -14.35
CA THR A 103 19.09 -0.41 -14.17
C THR A 103 20.59 -0.34 -13.88
N ALA A 104 21.30 0.68 -14.35
CA ALA A 104 22.74 0.85 -14.10
C ALA A 104 22.99 1.15 -12.62
N ALA A 105 22.28 2.11 -12.04
CA ALA A 105 22.37 2.42 -10.62
C ALA A 105 21.92 1.23 -9.75
N PHE A 106 20.86 0.51 -10.16
CA PHE A 106 20.42 -0.69 -9.46
C PHE A 106 21.50 -1.80 -9.46
N ASN A 107 22.16 -2.03 -10.60
CA ASN A 107 23.23 -3.02 -10.72
C ASN A 107 24.43 -2.69 -9.83
N ALA A 108 24.80 -1.42 -9.72
CA ALA A 108 25.85 -1.00 -8.77
C ALA A 108 25.49 -1.36 -7.31
N LEU A 109 24.23 -1.17 -6.92
CA LEU A 109 23.74 -1.59 -5.60
C LEU A 109 23.76 -3.12 -5.42
N VAL A 110 23.49 -3.87 -6.48
CA VAL A 110 23.59 -5.35 -6.46
C VAL A 110 25.04 -5.80 -6.26
N GLU A 111 26.02 -5.15 -6.90
CA GLU A 111 27.44 -5.44 -6.70
C GLU A 111 27.90 -5.13 -5.28
N ILE A 112 27.50 -3.98 -4.73
CA ILE A 112 27.76 -3.65 -3.32
C ILE A 112 27.18 -4.72 -2.40
N ALA A 113 25.95 -5.16 -2.66
CA ALA A 113 25.31 -6.21 -1.87
C ALA A 113 26.04 -7.56 -1.99
N LYS A 114 26.50 -7.95 -3.19
CA LYS A 114 27.28 -9.18 -3.41
C LYS A 114 28.59 -9.19 -2.62
N ASN A 115 29.29 -8.08 -2.62
CA ASN A 115 30.60 -7.95 -1.95
C ASN A 115 30.50 -7.95 -0.42
N ASN A 116 29.32 -7.64 0.12
CA ASN A 116 29.06 -7.56 1.57
C ASN A 116 28.09 -8.63 2.08
N LEU A 117 27.89 -9.70 1.30
CA LEU A 117 26.99 -10.79 1.73
C LEU A 117 27.63 -11.57 2.88
N PRO A 118 26.94 -11.71 4.02
CA PRO A 118 27.36 -12.63 5.08
C PRO A 118 27.25 -14.09 4.61
N GLU A 119 28.05 -14.97 5.20
CA GLU A 119 28.03 -16.40 4.92
C GLU A 119 26.63 -17.00 5.07
N ASP A 120 26.29 -17.93 4.19
CA ASP A 120 24.99 -18.57 4.16
C ASP A 120 24.94 -19.69 5.20
N THR A 121 24.44 -19.38 6.41
CA THR A 121 24.30 -20.35 7.51
C THR A 121 23.20 -21.38 7.24
N SER A 122 22.36 -21.18 6.22
CA SER A 122 21.28 -22.10 5.82
C SER A 122 21.71 -23.10 4.74
N ALA A 123 22.88 -22.92 4.14
CA ALA A 123 23.42 -23.91 3.22
C ALA A 123 23.85 -25.16 4.00
N PRO A 124 23.47 -26.38 3.56
CA PRO A 124 23.99 -27.58 4.18
C PRO A 124 25.52 -27.56 4.10
N LYS A 125 26.19 -27.65 5.26
CA LYS A 125 27.66 -27.79 5.26
C LYS A 125 27.96 -29.03 4.45
N ALA A 126 28.70 -28.86 3.35
CA ALA A 126 29.22 -30.00 2.62
C ALA A 126 30.06 -30.84 3.58
N ALA A 127 29.63 -32.09 3.72
CA ALA A 127 30.34 -33.07 4.54
C ALA A 127 31.65 -33.49 3.86
#